data_2a45e3d43717b3ca6521f3a61fdd55fd
#
_entry.id   2a45e3d43717b3ca6521f3a61fdd55fd
#
_cell.length_a   1.000
_cell.length_b   1.000
_cell.length_c   1.000
_cell.angle_alpha   90.00
_cell.angle_beta   90.00
_cell.angle_gamma   90.00
#
_symmetry.space_group_name_H-M   'P 1'
#
loop_
_entity.id
_entity.type
_entity.pdbx_description
1 polymer ?
#
loop_
_entity_poly.entity_id
_entity_poly.type
_entity_poly.pdbx_seq_one_letter_code
_entity_poly.pdbx_strand_id
1 'polypeptide(L)' 'MINKFYKINFDVIIDDKTISKEEFETSLHETKQQCLDEAHQYCMNLCSKVTKRTGKAATYNWTDVKEVK' A
#
# COMPACT_ATOMS: atom_id res chain seq x y z
N MET A 1 22.90 11.14 7.87
CA MET A 1 22.12 10.09 7.20
C MET A 1 20.98 10.71 6.43
N ILE A 2 20.68 10.14 5.28
CA ILE A 2 19.62 10.63 4.40
C ILE A 2 18.38 9.77 4.62
N ASN A 3 17.32 10.37 5.16
CA ASN A 3 16.04 9.68 5.28
C ASN A 3 15.26 9.83 3.98
N LYS A 4 14.47 8.81 3.68
CA LYS A 4 13.65 8.73 2.48
C LYS A 4 12.21 8.42 2.84
N PHE A 5 11.30 8.87 2.00
CA PHE A 5 9.93 8.35 2.05
C PHE A 5 9.42 8.19 0.63
N TYR A 6 8.41 7.36 0.50
CA TYR A 6 7.89 6.97 -0.80
C TYR A 6 6.39 7.16 -0.84
N LYS A 7 5.91 7.45 -2.03
CA LYS A 7 4.49 7.54 -2.33
C LYS A 7 4.12 6.34 -3.19
N ILE A 8 3.14 5.58 -2.75
CA ILE A 8 2.75 4.33 -3.39
C ILE A 8 1.29 4.41 -3.77
N ASN A 9 1.02 4.17 -5.05
CA ASN A 9 -0.35 4.04 -5.55
C ASN A 9 -0.64 2.56 -5.70
N PHE A 10 -1.82 2.14 -5.27
CA PHE A 10 -2.20 0.73 -5.38
C PHE A 10 -3.69 0.59 -5.58
N ASP A 11 -4.06 -0.54 -6.18
CA ASP A 11 -5.46 -0.91 -6.36
C ASP A 11 -5.85 -1.94 -5.31
N VAL A 12 -7.07 -1.83 -4.79
CA VAL A 12 -7.67 -2.87 -3.97
C VAL A 12 -8.56 -3.71 -4.87
N ILE A 13 -8.41 -5.03 -4.81
CA ILE A 13 -8.99 -5.96 -5.79
C ILE A 13 -9.81 -7.02 -5.07
N ILE A 14 -11.04 -7.24 -5.54
CA ILE A 14 -11.91 -8.35 -5.13
C ILE A 14 -12.45 -9.01 -6.40
N ASP A 15 -12.38 -10.35 -6.46
CA ASP A 15 -12.89 -11.13 -7.61
C ASP A 15 -12.29 -10.62 -8.94
N ASP A 16 -10.97 -10.37 -8.94
CA ASP A 16 -10.21 -9.89 -10.11
C ASP A 16 -10.63 -8.51 -10.62
N LYS A 17 -11.37 -7.76 -9.81
CA LYS A 17 -11.80 -6.41 -10.18
C LYS A 17 -11.26 -5.38 -9.20
N THR A 18 -10.76 -4.28 -9.74
CA THR A 18 -10.35 -3.15 -8.92
C THR A 18 -11.58 -2.46 -8.35
N ILE A 19 -11.71 -2.48 -7.02
CA ILE A 19 -12.84 -1.84 -6.35
C ILE A 19 -12.52 -0.44 -5.86
N SER A 20 -11.24 -0.13 -5.67
CA SER A 20 -10.82 1.22 -5.31
C SER A 20 -9.36 1.43 -5.69
N LYS A 21 -9.00 2.70 -5.87
CA LYS A 21 -7.61 3.13 -6.14
C LYS A 21 -7.18 3.96 -4.94
N GLU A 22 -6.06 3.56 -4.33
CA GLU A 22 -5.60 4.14 -3.08
C GLU A 22 -4.19 4.68 -3.22
N GLU A 23 -3.82 5.52 -2.29
CA GLU A 23 -2.49 6.11 -2.22
C GLU A 23 -2.01 6.08 -0.78
N PHE A 24 -0.74 5.74 -0.58
CA PHE A 24 -0.13 5.75 0.73
C PHE A 24 1.24 6.41 0.66
N GLU A 25 1.52 7.27 1.62
CA GLU A 25 2.82 7.93 1.76
C GLU A 25 3.48 7.39 3.01
N THR A 26 4.70 6.84 2.87
CA THR A 26 5.38 6.22 3.99
C THR A 26 5.95 7.27 4.95
N SER A 27 6.29 6.85 6.16
CA SER A 27 7.11 7.65 7.07
C SER A 27 8.54 7.72 6.54
N LEU A 28 9.35 8.60 7.14
CA LEU A 28 10.76 8.70 6.79
C LEU A 28 11.54 7.51 7.36
N HIS A 29 12.33 6.86 6.52
CA HIS A 29 13.19 5.74 6.90
C HIS A 29 14.56 5.88 6.25
N GLU A 30 15.53 5.16 6.76
CA GLU A 30 16.89 5.21 6.23
C GLU A 30 17.03 4.45 4.90
N THR A 31 16.23 3.41 4.68
CA THR A 31 16.33 2.58 3.49
C THR A 31 15.01 2.46 2.77
N LYS A 32 15.10 2.20 1.46
CA LYS A 32 13.93 1.92 0.64
C LYS A 32 13.15 0.72 1.17
N GLN A 33 13.86 -0.33 1.58
CA GLN A 33 13.20 -1.54 2.07
C GLN A 33 12.31 -1.26 3.28
N GLN A 34 12.78 -0.42 4.21
CA GLN A 34 11.98 -0.04 5.38
C GLN A 34 10.70 0.67 4.96
N CYS A 35 10.79 1.55 3.96
CA CYS A 35 9.60 2.25 3.44
C CYS A 35 8.63 1.26 2.80
N LEU A 36 9.14 0.33 1.99
CA LEU A 36 8.29 -0.65 1.32
C LEU A 36 7.64 -1.61 2.32
N ASP A 37 8.35 -2.00 3.37
CA ASP A 37 7.79 -2.85 4.42
C ASP A 37 6.61 -2.16 5.12
N GLU A 38 6.74 -0.88 5.41
CA GLU A 38 5.65 -0.09 5.99
C GLU A 38 4.46 -0.04 5.04
N ALA A 39 4.71 0.18 3.76
CA ALA A 39 3.66 0.26 2.75
C ALA A 39 2.92 -1.07 2.61
N HIS A 40 3.65 -2.20 2.59
CA HIS A 40 3.02 -3.52 2.55
C HIS A 40 2.12 -3.74 3.77
N GLN A 41 2.60 -3.36 4.95
CA GLN A 41 1.81 -3.51 6.17
C GLN A 41 0.52 -2.68 6.10
N TYR A 42 0.61 -1.46 5.61
CA TYR A 42 -0.56 -0.60 5.42
C TYR A 42 -1.56 -1.25 4.44
N CYS A 43 -1.08 -1.73 3.31
CA CYS A 43 -1.94 -2.36 2.30
C CYS A 43 -2.62 -3.62 2.85
N MET A 44 -1.87 -4.45 3.58
CA MET A 44 -2.43 -5.65 4.20
C MET A 44 -3.51 -5.31 5.21
N ASN A 45 -3.29 -4.29 6.04
CA ASN A 45 -4.28 -3.86 7.03
C ASN A 45 -5.53 -3.32 6.35
N LEU A 46 -5.39 -2.54 5.29
CA LEU A 46 -6.52 -2.02 4.54
C LEU A 46 -7.34 -3.15 3.92
N CYS A 47 -6.66 -4.10 3.27
CA CYS A 47 -7.33 -5.25 2.66
C CYS A 47 -8.04 -6.11 3.70
N SER A 48 -7.46 -6.26 4.89
CA SER A 48 -8.10 -6.99 5.99
C SER A 48 -9.41 -6.30 6.41
N LYS A 49 -9.42 -4.98 6.51
CA LYS A 49 -10.63 -4.22 6.84
C LYS A 49 -11.69 -4.36 5.77
N VAL A 50 -11.29 -4.30 4.50
CA VAL A 50 -12.21 -4.47 3.38
C VAL A 50 -12.81 -5.87 3.37
N THR A 51 -11.98 -6.89 3.63
CA THR A 51 -12.45 -8.28 3.72
C THR A 51 -13.50 -8.44 4.82
N LYS A 52 -13.26 -7.86 5.98
CA LYS A 52 -14.23 -7.94 7.09
C LYS A 52 -15.54 -7.24 6.74
N ARG A 53 -15.46 -6.10 6.04
CA ARG A 53 -16.64 -5.32 5.70
C ARG A 53 -17.49 -5.97 4.61
N THR A 54 -16.83 -6.56 3.61
CA THR A 54 -17.51 -7.11 2.44
C THR A 54 -17.78 -8.61 2.51
N GLY A 55 -17.07 -9.33 3.38
CA GLY A 55 -17.12 -10.79 3.44
C GLY A 55 -16.39 -11.48 2.31
N LYS A 56 -15.63 -10.74 1.50
CA LYS A 56 -14.88 -11.27 0.36
C LYS A 56 -13.40 -10.96 0.52
N ALA A 57 -12.53 -11.89 0.10
CA ALA A 57 -11.09 -11.71 0.19
C ALA A 57 -10.64 -10.57 -0.71
N ALA A 58 -9.99 -9.58 -0.12
CA ALA A 58 -9.43 -8.44 -0.83
C ALA A 58 -7.91 -8.59 -0.93
N THR A 59 -7.37 -8.20 -2.06
CA THR A 59 -5.93 -8.14 -2.29
C THR A 59 -5.56 -6.76 -2.79
N TYR A 60 -4.26 -6.50 -2.93
CA TYR A 60 -3.79 -5.22 -3.45
C TYR A 60 -2.73 -5.44 -4.51
N ASN A 61 -2.60 -4.45 -5.39
CA ASN A 61 -1.58 -4.45 -6.42
C ASN A 61 -1.00 -3.04 -6.53
N TRP A 62 0.31 -2.92 -6.34
CA TRP A 62 0.98 -1.63 -6.47
C TRP A 62 1.09 -1.25 -7.94
N THR A 63 0.65 -0.05 -8.28
CA THR A 63 0.69 0.45 -9.66
C THR A 63 1.80 1.47 -9.87
N ASP A 64 2.23 2.15 -8.81
CA ASP A 64 3.32 3.13 -8.91
C ASP A 64 4.01 3.29 -7.56
N VAL A 65 5.34 3.44 -7.60
CA VAL A 65 6.16 3.67 -6.41
C VAL A 65 7.13 4.78 -6.75
N LYS A 66 7.05 5.90 -6.02
CA LYS A 66 7.92 7.05 -6.23
C LYS A 66 8.64 7.44 -4.97
N GLU A 67 9.94 7.67 -5.09
CA GLU A 67 10.69 8.30 -4.01
C GLU A 67 10.34 9.78 -3.98
N VAL A 68 10.00 10.30 -2.80
CA VAL A 68 9.70 11.72 -2.62
C VAL A 68 10.96 12.41 -2.13
N LYS A 69 11.35 13.46 -2.81
CA LYS A 69 12.57 14.23 -2.48
C LYS A 69 12.22 15.59 -1.92
#